data_92da68a5001e4d9101fd1ee4dd3a96a6
#
_entry.id   92da68a5001e4d9101fd1ee4dd3a96a6
#
_cell.length_a   1.000
_cell.length_b   1.000
_cell.length_c   1.000
_cell.angle_alpha   90.00
_cell.angle_beta   90.00
_cell.angle_gamma   90.00
#
_symmetry.space_group_name_H-M   'P 1'
#
loop_
_entity.id
_entity.type
_entity.pdbx_description
1 polymer ?
#
loop_
_entity_poly.entity_id
_entity_poly.type
_entity_poly.pdbx_seq_one_letter_code
_entity_poly.pdbx_strand_id
1 'polypeptide(L)'
;MKLILASNSPRRKQILTDLKLDFEVIPSNFDEKLEDDIFSYEKIEDLATKKCLDVVNRVDKDSLVLAADTVVVLHNKILGKPHSREEAYKMLEALSGQTHSVVTASCGINTRTNRAALLSTTSYVRFNKLTEDMIHNYVDTYNPLDKAGSYGIQELPLNFIDKFEGSFENIVGLAPEAVTAILQQLHY
;
A
#
# COMPACT_ATOMS: atom_id res chain seq x y z
N MET A 1 25.06 5.53 -5.09
CA MET A 1 23.67 5.62 -5.58
C MET A 1 22.78 5.90 -4.40
N LYS A 2 21.84 6.86 -4.47
CA LYS A 2 20.89 7.20 -3.41
C LYS A 2 19.63 6.37 -3.54
N LEU A 3 19.06 5.88 -2.44
CA LEU A 3 17.72 5.31 -2.40
C LEU A 3 16.70 6.42 -2.12
N ILE A 4 15.65 6.49 -2.93
CA ILE A 4 14.60 7.50 -2.81
C ILE A 4 13.25 6.79 -2.68
N LEU A 5 12.53 7.09 -1.60
CA LEU A 5 11.16 6.63 -1.40
C LEU A 5 10.18 7.65 -2.00
N ALA A 6 9.47 7.26 -3.06
CA ALA A 6 8.46 8.06 -3.74
C ALA A 6 7.10 8.01 -3.01
N SER A 7 7.07 8.25 -1.71
CA SER A 7 5.85 8.13 -0.90
C SER A 7 5.88 9.00 0.34
N ASN A 8 4.74 9.63 0.66
CA ASN A 8 4.52 10.32 1.94
C ASN A 8 4.08 9.39 3.08
N SER A 9 3.78 8.11 2.81
CA SER A 9 3.27 7.18 3.81
C SER A 9 4.25 7.01 4.98
N PRO A 10 3.86 7.37 6.21
CA PRO A 10 4.70 7.16 7.39
C PRO A 10 4.96 5.67 7.64
N ARG A 11 4.01 4.81 7.28
CA ARG A 11 4.11 3.36 7.41
C ARG A 11 5.22 2.79 6.51
N ARG A 12 5.28 3.23 5.24
CA ARG A 12 6.35 2.82 4.30
C ARG A 12 7.73 3.31 4.73
N LYS A 13 7.79 4.55 5.26
CA LYS A 13 9.04 5.09 5.85
C LYS A 13 9.53 4.20 7.00
N GLN A 14 8.62 3.81 7.90
CA GLN A 14 8.96 2.94 9.02
C GLN A 14 9.51 1.60 8.56
N ILE A 15 8.85 0.95 7.58
CA ILE A 15 9.31 -0.34 7.03
C ILE A 15 10.73 -0.24 6.45
N LEU A 16 11.05 0.81 5.68
CA LEU A 16 12.41 1.01 5.17
C LEU A 16 13.43 1.31 6.28
N THR A 17 13.03 2.02 7.32
CA THR A 17 13.86 2.27 8.51
C THR A 17 14.15 0.96 9.26
N ASP A 18 13.16 0.11 9.43
CA ASP A 18 13.30 -1.20 10.09
C ASP A 18 14.21 -2.15 9.29
N LEU A 19 14.21 -2.02 7.96
CA LEU A 19 15.18 -2.67 7.06
C LEU A 19 16.59 -2.08 7.14
N LYS A 20 16.81 -1.03 7.95
CA LYS A 20 18.08 -0.31 8.10
C LYS A 20 18.63 0.24 6.79
N LEU A 21 17.74 0.64 5.88
CA LEU A 21 18.11 1.29 4.65
C LEU A 21 18.29 2.79 4.88
N ASP A 22 19.30 3.37 4.24
CA ASP A 22 19.49 4.82 4.17
C ASP A 22 18.74 5.34 2.93
N PHE A 23 17.78 6.26 3.11
CA PHE A 23 16.93 6.74 2.02
C PHE A 23 16.49 8.19 2.22
N GLU A 24 16.25 8.86 1.10
CA GLU A 24 15.59 10.17 1.05
C GLU A 24 14.10 9.99 0.70
N VAL A 25 13.26 10.94 1.12
CA VAL A 25 11.83 10.94 0.81
C VAL A 25 11.52 12.06 -0.16
N ILE A 26 11.07 11.69 -1.36
CA ILE A 26 10.58 12.62 -2.39
C ILE A 26 9.22 12.11 -2.85
N PRO A 27 8.11 12.64 -2.33
CA PRO A 27 6.79 12.13 -2.65
C PRO A 27 6.45 12.29 -4.13
N SER A 28 5.72 11.32 -4.67
CA SER A 28 5.09 11.47 -5.98
C SER A 28 3.93 12.46 -5.90
N ASN A 29 3.80 13.28 -6.93
CA ASN A 29 2.67 14.17 -7.17
C ASN A 29 1.63 13.54 -8.12
N PHE A 30 1.83 12.28 -8.50
CA PHE A 30 0.91 11.59 -9.41
C PHE A 30 -0.48 11.42 -8.77
N ASP A 31 -1.53 11.79 -9.51
CA ASP A 31 -2.92 11.67 -9.08
C ASP A 31 -3.40 10.21 -9.27
N GLU A 32 -3.76 9.57 -8.17
CA GLU A 32 -4.13 8.14 -8.09
C GLU A 32 -5.59 7.90 -8.50
N LYS A 33 -6.00 8.34 -9.70
CA LYS A 33 -7.34 8.07 -10.19
C LYS A 33 -7.42 6.70 -10.87
N LEU A 34 -8.30 5.85 -10.38
CA LEU A 34 -8.72 4.63 -11.05
C LEU A 34 -9.90 4.94 -11.97
N GLU A 35 -9.93 4.35 -13.16
CA GLU A 35 -11.04 4.49 -14.12
C GLU A 35 -12.30 3.75 -13.65
N ASP A 36 -12.12 2.63 -12.94
CA ASP A 36 -13.16 1.81 -12.32
C ASP A 36 -12.63 1.07 -11.09
N ASP A 37 -13.52 0.41 -10.34
CA ASP A 37 -13.21 -0.34 -9.11
C ASP A 37 -12.91 -1.83 -9.36
N ILE A 38 -12.81 -2.28 -10.61
CA ILE A 38 -12.50 -3.68 -10.92
C ILE A 38 -11.01 -3.93 -10.73
N PHE A 39 -10.67 -4.93 -9.92
CA PHE A 39 -9.28 -5.27 -9.63
C PHE A 39 -8.60 -5.93 -10.83
N SER A 40 -7.36 -5.49 -11.10
CA SER A 40 -6.34 -6.27 -11.81
C SER A 40 -4.96 -5.90 -11.28
N TYR A 41 -4.01 -6.82 -11.36
CA TYR A 41 -2.63 -6.55 -10.97
C TYR A 41 -2.03 -5.44 -11.82
N GLU A 42 -2.28 -5.43 -13.12
CA GLU A 42 -1.77 -4.46 -14.07
C GLU A 42 -2.15 -3.02 -13.69
N LYS A 43 -3.37 -2.79 -13.18
CA LYS A 43 -3.79 -1.46 -12.71
C LYS A 43 -2.95 -0.95 -11.56
N ILE A 44 -2.69 -1.80 -10.57
CA ILE A 44 -1.94 -1.41 -9.37
C ILE A 44 -0.45 -1.27 -9.69
N GLU A 45 0.05 -2.12 -10.55
CA GLU A 45 1.42 -2.07 -11.08
C GLU A 45 1.67 -0.80 -11.90
N ASP A 46 0.70 -0.40 -12.74
CA ASP A 46 0.74 0.84 -13.49
C ASP A 46 0.74 2.07 -12.56
N LEU A 47 -0.08 2.08 -11.51
CA LEU A 47 -0.07 3.15 -10.51
C LEU A 47 1.29 3.25 -9.80
N ALA A 48 1.84 2.14 -9.33
CA ALA A 48 3.16 2.12 -8.69
C ALA A 48 4.26 2.61 -9.66
N THR A 49 4.19 2.19 -10.92
CA THR A 49 5.13 2.61 -11.97
C THR A 49 5.03 4.10 -12.27
N LYS A 50 3.83 4.64 -12.42
CA LYS A 50 3.60 6.08 -12.66
C LYS A 50 4.10 6.94 -11.50
N LYS A 51 3.87 6.51 -10.26
CA LYS A 51 4.43 7.16 -9.06
C LYS A 51 5.96 7.17 -9.09
N CYS A 52 6.57 6.05 -9.45
CA CYS A 52 8.01 5.95 -9.56
C CYS A 52 8.58 6.86 -10.65
N LEU A 53 8.00 6.85 -11.85
CA LEU A 53 8.40 7.68 -12.99
C LEU A 53 8.26 9.19 -12.71
N ASP A 54 7.20 9.60 -12.01
CA ASP A 54 7.04 11.00 -11.62
C ASP A 54 8.22 11.52 -10.79
N VAL A 55 8.75 10.68 -9.90
CA VAL A 55 9.92 11.05 -9.07
C VAL A 55 11.22 10.90 -9.84
N VAL A 56 11.37 9.87 -10.68
CA VAL A 56 12.56 9.68 -11.55
C VAL A 56 12.84 10.93 -12.39
N ASN A 57 11.82 11.60 -12.89
CA ASN A 57 11.96 12.82 -13.70
C ASN A 57 12.43 14.06 -12.90
N ARG A 58 12.51 13.96 -11.56
CA ARG A 58 12.86 15.08 -10.66
C ARG A 58 14.13 14.86 -9.85
N VAL A 59 14.83 13.73 -10.08
CA VAL A 59 16.01 13.34 -9.30
C VAL A 59 17.25 13.13 -10.17
N ASP A 60 18.41 13.10 -9.53
CA ASP A 60 19.69 12.90 -10.20
C ASP A 60 19.83 11.50 -10.81
N LYS A 61 20.69 11.39 -11.84
CA LYS A 61 20.98 10.14 -12.55
C LYS A 61 21.75 9.08 -11.75
N ASP A 62 21.95 9.25 -10.45
CA ASP A 62 22.60 8.27 -9.58
C ASP A 62 21.69 7.88 -8.40
N SER A 63 20.44 7.59 -8.74
CA SER A 63 19.42 7.26 -7.75
C SER A 63 18.71 5.96 -8.08
N LEU A 64 18.22 5.27 -7.06
CA LEU A 64 17.21 4.22 -7.16
C LEU A 64 15.93 4.76 -6.53
N VAL A 65 14.88 4.91 -7.35
CA VAL A 65 13.57 5.38 -6.88
C VAL A 65 12.70 4.17 -6.60
N LEU A 66 12.11 4.11 -5.40
CA LEU A 66 11.18 3.08 -4.96
C LEU A 66 9.80 3.70 -4.73
N ALA A 67 8.79 3.17 -5.39
CA ALA A 67 7.40 3.54 -5.20
C ALA A 67 6.56 2.30 -4.89
N ALA A 68 5.41 2.48 -4.29
CA ALA A 68 4.43 1.42 -4.10
C ALA A 68 3.00 1.95 -4.14
N ASP A 69 2.08 1.08 -4.53
CA ASP A 69 0.65 1.30 -4.41
C ASP A 69 0.00 0.12 -3.70
N THR A 70 -0.97 0.40 -2.81
CA THR A 70 -1.62 -0.62 -1.97
C THR A 70 -3.13 -0.46 -2.05
N VAL A 71 -3.81 -1.56 -2.34
CA VAL A 71 -5.28 -1.62 -2.39
C VAL A 71 -5.81 -2.77 -1.56
N VAL A 72 -7.03 -2.59 -1.05
CA VAL A 72 -7.84 -3.66 -0.48
C VAL A 72 -8.79 -4.16 -1.55
N VAL A 73 -8.91 -5.48 -1.69
CA VAL A 73 -9.76 -6.10 -2.73
C VAL A 73 -10.76 -7.06 -2.09
N LEU A 74 -12.04 -6.80 -2.29
CA LEU A 74 -13.13 -7.65 -1.87
C LEU A 74 -13.98 -8.04 -3.09
N HIS A 75 -14.19 -9.34 -3.32
CA HIS A 75 -14.99 -9.87 -4.44
C HIS A 75 -14.62 -9.24 -5.80
N ASN A 76 -13.32 -9.17 -6.08
CA ASN A 76 -12.74 -8.58 -7.30
C ASN A 76 -12.97 -7.05 -7.45
N LYS A 77 -13.36 -6.37 -6.39
CA LYS A 77 -13.52 -4.91 -6.35
C LYS A 77 -12.47 -4.27 -5.46
N ILE A 78 -11.91 -3.17 -5.95
CA ILE A 78 -10.97 -2.35 -5.20
C ILE A 78 -11.76 -1.48 -4.21
N LEU A 79 -11.43 -1.60 -2.93
CA LEU A 79 -11.83 -0.67 -1.90
C LEU A 79 -10.69 0.33 -1.70
N GLY A 80 -10.84 1.51 -2.30
CA GLY A 80 -9.88 2.60 -2.19
C GLY A 80 -9.93 3.30 -0.83
N LYS A 81 -9.42 4.52 -0.78
CA LYS A 81 -9.57 5.40 0.38
C LYS A 81 -11.00 5.97 0.42
N PRO A 82 -11.68 5.95 1.56
CA PRO A 82 -13.03 6.52 1.67
C PRO A 82 -12.97 8.06 1.58
N HIS A 83 -13.95 8.67 0.95
CA HIS A 83 -14.07 10.13 0.83
C HIS A 83 -14.86 10.76 2.00
N SER A 84 -15.52 9.93 2.80
CA SER A 84 -16.29 10.35 3.97
C SER A 84 -16.30 9.27 5.05
N ARG A 85 -16.75 9.63 6.27
CA ARG A 85 -16.95 8.66 7.34
C ARG A 85 -18.05 7.66 6.99
N GLU A 86 -19.11 8.09 6.33
CA GLU A 86 -20.22 7.23 5.87
C GLU A 86 -19.71 6.17 4.88
N GLU A 87 -18.78 6.54 4.01
CA GLU A 87 -18.15 5.59 3.09
C GLU A 87 -17.24 4.63 3.86
N ALA A 88 -16.50 5.13 4.86
CA ALA A 88 -15.68 4.28 5.73
C ALA A 88 -16.51 3.25 6.49
N TYR A 89 -17.67 3.63 7.03
CA TYR A 89 -18.60 2.69 7.66
C TYR A 89 -19.04 1.59 6.71
N LYS A 90 -19.49 1.96 5.50
CA LYS A 90 -19.95 1.01 4.47
C LYS A 90 -18.84 0.05 4.03
N MET A 91 -17.61 0.53 3.91
CA MET A 91 -16.46 -0.33 3.58
C MET A 91 -16.21 -1.37 4.68
N LEU A 92 -16.22 -0.96 5.94
CA LEU A 92 -16.01 -1.87 7.07
C LEU A 92 -17.18 -2.84 7.26
N GLU A 93 -18.42 -2.41 7.03
CA GLU A 93 -19.59 -3.30 6.98
C GLU A 93 -19.42 -4.37 5.89
N ALA A 94 -18.98 -3.99 4.70
CA ALA A 94 -18.73 -4.93 3.60
C ALA A 94 -17.62 -5.94 3.93
N LEU A 95 -16.59 -5.53 4.67
CA LEU A 95 -15.49 -6.39 5.10
C LEU A 95 -15.85 -7.29 6.29
N SER A 96 -16.91 -6.96 7.05
CA SER A 96 -17.33 -7.69 8.25
C SER A 96 -17.62 -9.17 7.96
N GLY A 97 -16.93 -10.07 8.65
CA GLY A 97 -17.06 -11.53 8.47
C GLY A 97 -16.52 -12.07 7.14
N GLN A 98 -15.85 -11.23 6.34
CA GLN A 98 -15.31 -11.60 5.02
C GLN A 98 -13.79 -11.82 5.07
N THR A 99 -13.32 -12.60 4.08
CA THR A 99 -11.89 -12.63 3.73
C THR A 99 -11.67 -11.72 2.52
N HIS A 100 -10.72 -10.82 2.63
CA HIS A 100 -10.33 -9.93 1.56
C HIS A 100 -8.81 -9.99 1.34
N SER A 101 -8.34 -9.53 0.20
CA SER A 101 -6.90 -9.42 -0.06
C SER A 101 -6.43 -7.98 0.07
N VAL A 102 -5.17 -7.84 0.47
CA VAL A 102 -4.40 -6.59 0.41
C VAL A 102 -3.27 -6.81 -0.58
N VAL A 103 -3.29 -6.04 -1.65
CA VAL A 103 -2.31 -6.15 -2.74
C VAL A 103 -1.47 -4.89 -2.76
N THR A 104 -0.15 -5.06 -2.68
CA THR A 104 0.81 -3.97 -2.88
C THR A 104 1.66 -4.25 -4.10
N ALA A 105 1.62 -3.37 -5.10
CA ALA A 105 2.59 -3.32 -6.17
C ALA A 105 3.74 -2.39 -5.78
N SER A 106 4.97 -2.87 -5.92
CA SER A 106 6.20 -2.15 -5.63
C SER A 106 7.03 -2.01 -6.91
N CYS A 107 7.38 -0.79 -7.27
CA CYS A 107 8.20 -0.47 -8.45
C CYS A 107 9.51 0.18 -8.00
N GLY A 108 10.62 -0.33 -8.52
CA GLY A 108 11.94 0.30 -8.42
C GLY A 108 12.47 0.70 -9.79
N ILE A 109 13.10 1.85 -9.90
CA ILE A 109 13.79 2.29 -11.12
C ILE A 109 15.18 2.82 -10.77
N ASN A 110 16.21 2.21 -11.39
CA ASN A 110 17.58 2.69 -11.30
C ASN A 110 17.81 3.74 -12.41
N THR A 111 17.97 5.00 -12.02
CA THR A 111 18.07 6.13 -12.96
C THR A 111 19.38 6.15 -13.77
N ARG A 112 20.42 5.43 -13.30
CA ARG A 112 21.70 5.31 -14.03
C ARG A 112 21.60 4.35 -15.21
N THR A 113 20.91 3.22 -15.00
CA THR A 113 20.82 2.13 -15.99
C THR A 113 19.51 2.12 -16.76
N ASN A 114 18.52 2.91 -16.33
CA ASN A 114 17.13 2.89 -16.79
C ASN A 114 16.45 1.51 -16.67
N ARG A 115 16.96 0.65 -15.77
CA ARG A 115 16.33 -0.65 -15.47
C ARG A 115 15.23 -0.44 -14.44
N ALA A 116 14.13 -1.14 -14.63
CA ALA A 116 13.03 -1.20 -13.70
C ALA A 116 12.83 -2.62 -13.17
N ALA A 117 12.33 -2.72 -11.93
CA ALA A 117 11.84 -3.95 -11.34
C ALA A 117 10.46 -3.68 -10.75
N LEU A 118 9.53 -4.60 -10.95
CA LEU A 118 8.14 -4.50 -10.53
C LEU A 118 7.72 -5.81 -9.88
N LEU A 119 7.19 -5.74 -8.66
CA LEU A 119 6.76 -6.90 -7.88
C LEU A 119 5.44 -6.60 -7.20
N SER A 120 4.50 -7.52 -7.29
CA SER A 120 3.23 -7.48 -6.56
C SER A 120 3.21 -8.52 -5.45
N THR A 121 2.82 -8.10 -4.25
CA THR A 121 2.67 -8.96 -3.07
C THR A 121 1.21 -8.95 -2.64
N THR A 122 0.67 -10.14 -2.35
CA THR A 122 -0.70 -10.32 -1.88
C THR A 122 -0.71 -10.96 -0.51
N SER A 123 -1.48 -10.38 0.40
CA SER A 123 -1.80 -10.96 1.72
C SER A 123 -3.32 -11.01 1.88
N TYR A 124 -3.79 -11.94 2.70
CA TYR A 124 -5.21 -12.12 2.96
C TYR A 124 -5.52 -11.79 4.41
N VAL A 125 -6.63 -11.10 4.63
CA VAL A 125 -7.12 -10.75 5.97
C VAL A 125 -8.56 -11.22 6.09
N ARG A 126 -8.85 -11.97 7.17
CA ARG A 126 -10.21 -12.35 7.52
C ARG A 126 -10.67 -11.54 8.72
N PHE A 127 -11.75 -10.79 8.54
CA PHE A 127 -12.41 -10.10 9.63
C PHE A 127 -13.39 -11.01 10.38
N ASN A 128 -13.45 -10.81 11.69
CA ASN A 128 -14.59 -11.28 12.49
C ASN A 128 -15.86 -10.57 12.04
N LYS A 129 -17.01 -11.10 12.45
CA LYS A 129 -18.27 -10.37 12.28
C LYS A 129 -18.26 -9.14 13.20
N LEU A 130 -18.30 -7.96 12.59
CA LEU A 130 -18.27 -6.67 13.29
C LEU A 130 -19.70 -6.20 13.57
N THR A 131 -19.92 -5.61 14.74
CA THR A 131 -21.17 -4.92 15.04
C THR A 131 -21.08 -3.46 14.56
N GLU A 132 -22.23 -2.81 14.41
CA GLU A 132 -22.32 -1.39 14.06
C GLU A 132 -21.53 -0.52 15.04
N ASP A 133 -21.68 -0.76 16.36
CA ASP A 133 -20.96 -0.03 17.40
C ASP A 133 -19.42 -0.19 17.26
N MET A 134 -18.93 -1.39 16.93
CA MET A 134 -17.49 -1.60 16.71
C MET A 134 -16.99 -0.75 15.56
N ILE A 135 -17.71 -0.74 14.44
CA ILE A 135 -17.36 0.01 13.23
C ILE A 135 -17.35 1.51 13.53
N HIS A 136 -18.42 2.03 14.13
CA HIS A 136 -18.55 3.45 14.47
C HIS A 136 -17.45 3.89 15.42
N ASN A 137 -17.22 3.16 16.52
CA ASN A 137 -16.17 3.46 17.48
C ASN A 137 -14.78 3.51 16.83
N TYR A 138 -14.49 2.59 15.89
CA TYR A 138 -13.21 2.58 15.19
C TYR A 138 -13.07 3.80 14.27
N VAL A 139 -14.05 4.07 13.42
CA VAL A 139 -14.00 5.18 12.46
C VAL A 139 -13.93 6.53 13.19
N ASP A 140 -14.68 6.68 14.28
CA ASP A 140 -14.70 7.93 15.05
C ASP A 140 -13.38 8.16 15.80
N THR A 141 -12.74 7.08 16.26
CA THR A 141 -11.48 7.16 17.00
C THR A 141 -10.28 7.40 16.10
N TYR A 142 -10.18 6.66 14.98
CA TYR A 142 -8.96 6.62 14.15
C TYR A 142 -9.07 7.42 12.85
N ASN A 143 -10.27 7.83 12.43
CA ASN A 143 -10.52 8.60 11.22
C ASN A 143 -9.77 8.05 9.98
N PRO A 144 -10.09 6.82 9.51
CA PRO A 144 -9.26 6.07 8.56
C PRO A 144 -9.40 6.53 7.09
N LEU A 145 -9.62 7.82 6.84
CA LEU A 145 -9.86 8.38 5.51
C LEU A 145 -8.62 8.33 4.60
N ASP A 146 -7.44 8.15 5.16
CA ASP A 146 -6.16 8.01 4.44
C ASP A 146 -5.82 6.55 4.06
N LYS A 147 -6.71 5.59 4.38
CA LYS A 147 -6.41 4.16 4.30
C LYS A 147 -7.33 3.43 3.31
N ALA A 148 -6.75 2.64 2.42
CA ALA A 148 -7.51 1.74 1.54
C ALA A 148 -8.35 0.75 2.39
N GLY A 149 -9.61 0.52 1.99
CA GLY A 149 -10.54 -0.33 2.73
C GLY A 149 -10.93 0.21 4.10
N SER A 150 -10.59 1.48 4.39
CA SER A 150 -10.96 2.17 5.65
C SER A 150 -10.36 1.58 6.91
N TYR A 151 -9.19 0.92 6.86
CA TYR A 151 -8.53 0.44 8.06
C TYR A 151 -7.00 0.41 7.96
N GLY A 152 -6.36 0.54 9.12
CA GLY A 152 -4.93 0.22 9.29
C GLY A 152 -4.79 -0.95 10.24
N ILE A 153 -4.17 -2.05 9.80
CA ILE A 153 -4.07 -3.28 10.60
C ILE A 153 -3.41 -3.05 11.97
N GLN A 154 -2.50 -2.06 12.06
CA GLN A 154 -1.79 -1.70 13.30
C GLN A 154 -2.69 -0.98 14.32
N GLU A 155 -3.80 -0.42 13.89
CA GLU A 155 -4.74 0.39 14.71
C GLU A 155 -6.02 -0.38 15.03
N LEU A 156 -6.22 -1.55 14.42
CA LEU A 156 -7.43 -2.35 14.63
C LEU A 156 -7.48 -2.92 16.04
N PRO A 157 -8.64 -2.85 16.72
CA PRO A 157 -8.87 -3.64 17.93
C PRO A 157 -8.68 -5.14 17.66
N LEU A 158 -8.16 -5.87 18.65
CA LEU A 158 -7.82 -7.30 18.52
C LEU A 158 -9.00 -8.18 18.06
N ASN A 159 -10.21 -7.78 18.35
CA ASN A 159 -11.43 -8.52 17.99
C ASN A 159 -11.94 -8.25 16.56
N PHE A 160 -11.26 -7.37 15.78
CA PHE A 160 -11.62 -7.14 14.37
C PHE A 160 -11.13 -8.26 13.47
N ILE A 161 -9.93 -8.79 13.71
CA ILE A 161 -9.29 -9.77 12.87
C ILE A 161 -9.44 -11.17 13.46
N ASP A 162 -9.92 -12.10 12.64
CA ASP A 162 -9.87 -13.53 12.93
C ASP A 162 -8.47 -14.09 12.65
N LYS A 163 -7.97 -13.85 11.43
CA LYS A 163 -6.62 -14.24 11.01
C LYS A 163 -6.15 -13.43 9.81
N PHE A 164 -4.85 -13.49 9.53
CA PHE A 164 -4.28 -13.07 8.26
C PHE A 164 -3.28 -14.11 7.75
N GLU A 165 -3.01 -14.08 6.44
CA GLU A 165 -2.05 -14.94 5.75
C GLU A 165 -1.18 -14.09 4.83
N GLY A 166 0.11 -14.38 4.74
CA GLY A 166 1.10 -13.61 3.98
C GLY A 166 1.90 -12.64 4.84
N SER A 167 2.44 -11.59 4.23
CA SER A 167 3.27 -10.58 4.89
C SER A 167 2.41 -9.57 5.63
N PHE A 168 2.67 -9.38 6.92
CA PHE A 168 2.05 -8.33 7.74
C PHE A 168 2.41 -6.94 7.21
N GLU A 169 3.67 -6.73 6.87
CA GLU A 169 4.18 -5.47 6.36
C GLU A 169 3.58 -5.12 4.99
N ASN A 170 3.24 -6.15 4.17
CA ASN A 170 2.46 -5.93 2.95
C ASN A 170 1.08 -5.34 3.28
N ILE A 171 0.40 -5.85 4.31
CA ILE A 171 -0.90 -5.31 4.75
C ILE A 171 -0.73 -3.87 5.27
N VAL A 172 0.39 -3.56 5.91
CA VAL A 172 0.75 -2.20 6.34
C VAL A 172 1.00 -1.27 5.14
N GLY A 173 1.51 -1.81 4.01
CA GLY A 173 1.62 -1.07 2.74
C GLY A 173 2.93 -1.19 1.98
N LEU A 174 3.85 -2.08 2.38
CA LEU A 174 5.10 -2.37 1.65
C LEU A 174 5.71 -3.67 2.15
N ALA A 175 5.90 -4.65 1.26
CA ALA A 175 6.50 -5.93 1.61
C ALA A 175 8.03 -5.85 1.66
N PRO A 176 8.71 -6.16 2.79
CA PRO A 176 10.17 -6.15 2.90
C PRO A 176 10.86 -7.05 1.89
N GLU A 177 10.28 -8.23 1.62
CA GLU A 177 10.77 -9.18 0.64
C GLU A 177 10.74 -8.61 -0.78
N ALA A 178 9.70 -7.85 -1.14
CA ALA A 178 9.62 -7.18 -2.44
C ALA A 178 10.67 -6.07 -2.56
N VAL A 179 10.86 -5.27 -1.50
CA VAL A 179 11.92 -4.25 -1.45
C VAL A 179 13.28 -4.89 -1.67
N THR A 180 13.61 -5.93 -0.90
CA THR A 180 14.89 -6.62 -0.99
C THR A 180 15.14 -7.19 -2.40
N ALA A 181 14.13 -7.83 -3.00
CA ALA A 181 14.23 -8.38 -4.34
C ALA A 181 14.43 -7.28 -5.41
N ILE A 182 13.72 -6.15 -5.29
CA ILE A 182 13.88 -5.00 -6.19
C ILE A 182 15.29 -4.42 -6.10
N LEU A 183 15.80 -4.21 -4.87
CA LEU A 183 17.16 -3.69 -4.66
C LEU A 183 18.22 -4.62 -5.28
N GLN A 184 18.09 -5.94 -5.07
CA GLN A 184 18.98 -6.93 -5.67
C GLN A 184 18.93 -6.95 -7.22
N GLN A 185 17.73 -6.95 -7.80
CA GLN A 185 17.55 -6.95 -9.26
C GLN A 185 18.11 -5.69 -9.93
N LEU A 186 18.09 -4.57 -9.22
CA LEU A 186 18.58 -3.28 -9.72
C LEU A 186 20.02 -2.96 -9.31
N HIS A 187 20.70 -3.90 -8.64
CA HIS A 187 22.10 -3.79 -8.20
C HIS A 187 22.35 -2.55 -7.32
N TYR A 188 21.47 -2.39 -6.31
CA TYR A 188 21.61 -1.35 -5.28
C TYR A 188 22.60 -1.78 -4.20
#